data_71655a37292df5b8f75d5a5c0011db21
#
_entry.id   71655a37292df5b8f75d5a5c0011db21
#
_cell.length_a   1.000
_cell.length_b   1.000
_cell.length_c   1.000
_cell.angle_alpha   90.00
_cell.angle_beta   90.00
_cell.angle_gamma   90.00
#
_symmetry.space_group_name_H-M   'P 1'
#
loop_
_entity.id
_entity.type
_entity.pdbx_description
1 polymer ?
#
loop_
_entity_poly.entity_id
_entity_poly.type
_entity_poly.pdbx_seq_one_letter_code
_entity_poly.pdbx_strand_id
1 'polypeptide(L)'
;IGKETVEVGMGEYTPWMEIPFDGVQGIARLRIQRWDEEAVSVYVTPINIDPESPAMPLSHPFVYSIYLAKMLGKFSTLGLAEDTWALNERVIDEPAFLDQAYLIMDERKKQLWDVLDKTKKGFVTVVFDTTDRVSHMFWRYLEKDHPANEGKDTTEFVDVIPELYGKADALIGEVMERLEGDDDTLLMVVSDHGFCSFQRGVNLNAWLRDEGYLVLKDGAETSGDWF
;
A
#
# COMPACT_ATOMS: atom_id res chain seq x y z
N ILE A 1 21.20 -8.30 6.48
CA ILE A 1 21.40 -7.11 5.66
C ILE A 1 21.94 -6.04 6.61
N GLY A 2 23.14 -5.48 6.34
CA GLY A 2 23.79 -4.59 7.29
C GLY A 2 24.24 -5.28 8.58
N LYS A 3 24.28 -4.53 9.70
CA LYS A 3 24.65 -5.02 11.03
C LYS A 3 23.46 -5.21 11.97
N GLU A 4 22.25 -4.98 11.48
CA GLU A 4 21.02 -5.10 12.27
C GLU A 4 20.59 -6.55 12.39
N THR A 5 20.24 -6.95 13.60
CA THR A 5 19.60 -8.23 13.89
C THR A 5 18.21 -7.94 14.41
N VAL A 6 17.20 -8.52 13.76
CA VAL A 6 15.80 -8.36 14.13
C VAL A 6 15.21 -9.76 14.31
N GLU A 7 14.49 -9.95 15.40
CA GLU A 7 13.64 -11.13 15.59
C GLU A 7 12.27 -10.85 14.99
N VAL A 8 11.77 -11.75 14.14
CA VAL A 8 10.48 -11.65 13.50
C VAL A 8 9.80 -13.01 13.48
N GLY A 9 8.52 -13.04 13.76
CA GLY A 9 7.71 -14.25 13.69
C GLY A 9 7.41 -14.67 12.25
N MET A 10 7.02 -15.94 12.09
CA MET A 10 6.50 -16.44 10.83
C MET A 10 5.26 -15.62 10.43
N GLY A 11 5.24 -15.13 9.21
CA GLY A 11 4.12 -14.34 8.69
C GLY A 11 4.05 -12.90 9.20
N GLU A 12 5.06 -12.40 9.90
CA GLU A 12 5.14 -11.01 10.35
C GLU A 12 6.12 -10.21 9.50
N TYR A 13 5.86 -8.89 9.38
CA TYR A 13 6.81 -7.95 8.76
C TYR A 13 7.80 -7.45 9.81
N THR A 14 9.07 -7.34 9.42
CA THR A 14 10.06 -6.63 10.23
C THR A 14 9.71 -5.14 10.34
N PRO A 15 10.25 -4.41 11.31
CA PRO A 15 10.42 -2.97 11.19
C PRO A 15 11.15 -2.60 9.89
N TRP A 16 11.16 -1.31 9.51
CA TRP A 16 11.98 -0.83 8.41
C TRP A 16 13.46 -1.12 8.67
N MET A 17 14.09 -1.89 7.81
CA MET A 17 15.51 -2.24 7.85
C MET A 17 16.29 -1.45 6.82
N GLU A 18 17.48 -0.99 7.19
CA GLU A 18 18.37 -0.26 6.30
C GLU A 18 19.03 -1.18 5.29
N ILE A 19 18.97 -0.79 4.03
CA ILE A 19 19.61 -1.50 2.92
C ILE A 19 20.64 -0.56 2.30
N PRO A 20 21.94 -0.80 2.58
CA PRO A 20 23.01 0.04 2.04
C PRO A 20 23.22 -0.27 0.55
N PHE A 21 23.32 0.78 -0.24
CA PHE A 21 23.82 0.77 -1.61
C PHE A 21 25.09 1.60 -1.70
N ASP A 22 25.77 1.57 -2.85
CA ASP A 22 26.97 2.37 -3.06
C ASP A 22 26.66 3.88 -2.98
N GLY A 23 26.95 4.47 -1.83
CA GLY A 23 26.78 5.90 -1.54
C GLY A 23 25.38 6.36 -1.17
N VAL A 24 24.37 5.47 -1.11
CA VAL A 24 22.99 5.81 -0.73
C VAL A 24 22.40 4.73 0.20
N GLN A 25 21.36 5.11 0.93
CA GLN A 25 20.60 4.17 1.77
C GLN A 25 19.15 4.07 1.31
N GLY A 26 18.67 2.84 1.24
CA GLY A 26 17.27 2.51 1.13
C GLY A 26 16.76 1.85 2.40
N ILE A 27 15.45 1.68 2.48
CA ILE A 27 14.79 0.89 3.53
C ILE A 27 13.81 -0.09 2.90
N ALA A 28 13.69 -1.27 3.52
CA ALA A 28 12.67 -2.25 3.17
C ALA A 28 12.20 -3.00 4.42
N ARG A 29 11.06 -3.67 4.32
CA ARG A 29 10.60 -4.64 5.31
C ARG A 29 10.75 -6.04 4.74
N LEU A 30 10.99 -7.00 5.62
CA LEU A 30 11.07 -8.41 5.26
C LEU A 30 9.91 -9.15 5.94
N ARG A 31 9.42 -10.21 5.29
CA ARG A 31 8.42 -11.12 5.85
C ARG A 31 8.87 -12.54 5.59
N ILE A 32 8.92 -13.38 6.64
CA ILE A 32 9.18 -14.80 6.48
C ILE A 32 7.88 -15.47 6.07
N GLN A 33 7.84 -15.97 4.83
CA GLN A 33 6.67 -16.64 4.28
C GLN A 33 6.66 -18.14 4.55
N ARG A 34 7.85 -18.75 4.54
CA ARG A 34 8.03 -20.17 4.77
C ARG A 34 9.37 -20.41 5.45
N TRP A 35 9.35 -21.30 6.39
CA TRP A 35 10.56 -21.83 7.05
C TRP A 35 10.37 -23.30 7.32
N ASP A 36 11.14 -24.14 6.67
CA ASP A 36 11.19 -25.58 6.90
C ASP A 36 12.63 -26.09 6.87
N GLU A 37 12.81 -27.42 6.96
CA GLU A 37 14.15 -28.03 6.97
C GLU A 37 14.94 -27.85 5.68
N GLU A 38 14.26 -27.57 4.56
CA GLU A 38 14.88 -27.49 3.25
C GLU A 38 15.18 -26.04 2.81
N ALA A 39 14.33 -25.08 3.21
CA ALA A 39 14.41 -23.72 2.71
C ALA A 39 13.76 -22.68 3.62
N VAL A 40 14.23 -21.43 3.47
CA VAL A 40 13.57 -20.23 4.00
C VAL A 40 13.14 -19.37 2.83
N SER A 41 11.84 -19.06 2.76
CA SER A 41 11.30 -18.10 1.79
C SER A 41 11.06 -16.78 2.51
N VAL A 42 11.68 -15.74 2.00
CA VAL A 42 11.58 -14.38 2.53
C VAL A 42 11.10 -13.44 1.44
N TYR A 43 9.99 -12.79 1.68
CA TYR A 43 9.55 -11.66 0.86
C TYR A 43 10.26 -10.39 1.33
N VAL A 44 10.70 -9.58 0.40
CA VAL A 44 11.29 -8.25 0.63
C VAL A 44 10.41 -7.23 -0.07
N THR A 45 9.92 -6.23 0.66
CA THR A 45 9.12 -5.16 0.06
C THR A 45 9.94 -4.38 -0.97
N PRO A 46 9.29 -3.65 -1.89
CA PRO A 46 9.98 -2.67 -2.72
C PRO A 46 10.85 -1.75 -1.87
N ILE A 47 12.04 -1.42 -2.39
CA ILE A 47 13.01 -0.59 -1.66
C ILE A 47 12.53 0.85 -1.69
N ASN A 48 12.38 1.43 -0.51
CA ASN A 48 12.02 2.82 -0.29
C ASN A 48 13.29 3.66 -0.09
N ILE A 49 13.21 4.97 -0.36
CA ILE A 49 14.25 5.93 0.01
C ILE A 49 14.24 6.06 1.53
N ASP A 50 15.39 5.98 2.18
CA ASP A 50 15.47 6.22 3.64
C ASP A 50 15.10 7.67 3.96
N PRO A 51 13.99 7.93 4.70
CA PRO A 51 13.58 9.29 5.02
C PRO A 51 14.50 10.00 6.01
N GLU A 52 15.36 9.28 6.74
CA GLU A 52 16.37 9.88 7.62
C GLU A 52 17.63 10.32 6.88
N SER A 53 17.96 9.63 5.78
CA SER A 53 19.13 9.93 4.94
C SER A 53 18.72 9.89 3.45
N PRO A 54 17.82 10.77 3.02
CA PRO A 54 17.21 10.65 1.70
C PRO A 54 18.20 10.98 0.58
N ALA A 55 18.30 10.05 -0.41
CA ALA A 55 19.12 10.22 -1.60
C ALA A 55 18.64 11.35 -2.53
N MET A 56 17.39 11.77 -2.37
CA MET A 56 16.79 12.93 -3.06
C MET A 56 15.77 13.59 -2.14
N PRO A 57 15.38 14.88 -2.41
CA PRO A 57 14.36 15.56 -1.61
C PRO A 57 13.02 14.80 -1.59
N LEU A 58 12.56 14.41 -0.40
CA LEU A 58 11.25 13.79 -0.16
C LEU A 58 10.20 14.79 0.32
N SER A 59 10.64 15.99 0.76
CA SER A 59 9.76 17.01 1.32
C SER A 59 10.25 18.41 1.02
N HIS A 60 9.35 19.39 1.21
CA HIS A 60 9.71 20.80 1.26
C HIS A 60 9.17 21.42 2.57
N PRO A 61 10.03 21.98 3.45
CA PRO A 61 11.50 22.00 3.34
C PRO A 61 12.11 20.58 3.43
N PHE A 62 13.31 20.44 2.86
CA PHE A 62 14.02 19.15 2.78
C PHE A 62 14.13 18.42 4.14
N VAL A 63 14.35 19.17 5.19
CA VAL A 63 14.52 18.61 6.56
C VAL A 63 13.22 18.04 7.15
N TYR A 64 12.06 18.27 6.54
CA TYR A 64 10.80 17.86 7.12
C TYR A 64 10.62 16.33 7.13
N SER A 65 10.99 15.64 6.06
CA SER A 65 10.97 14.17 6.03
C SER A 65 11.92 13.56 7.06
N ILE A 66 13.11 14.15 7.21
CA ILE A 66 14.10 13.73 8.22
C ILE A 66 13.54 13.92 9.64
N TYR A 67 12.88 15.06 9.88
CA TYR A 67 12.23 15.33 11.16
C TYR A 67 11.14 14.29 11.44
N LEU A 68 10.23 14.02 10.50
CA LEU A 68 9.17 13.02 10.66
C LEU A 68 9.75 11.65 10.98
N ALA A 69 10.74 11.19 10.24
CA ALA A 69 11.37 9.90 10.44
C ALA A 69 12.03 9.76 11.82
N LYS A 70 12.68 10.80 12.32
CA LYS A 70 13.29 10.82 13.66
C LYS A 70 12.28 10.85 14.79
N MET A 71 11.15 11.51 14.59
CA MET A 71 10.12 11.68 15.64
C MET A 71 9.12 10.52 15.66
N LEU A 72 8.74 9.99 14.49
CA LEU A 72 7.65 9.03 14.34
C LEU A 72 8.13 7.63 13.93
N GLY A 73 9.42 7.50 13.57
CA GLY A 73 10.01 6.33 12.96
C GLY A 73 10.03 6.40 11.44
N LYS A 74 10.82 5.53 10.82
CA LYS A 74 10.89 5.41 9.36
C LYS A 74 9.51 5.08 8.78
N PHE A 75 9.23 5.55 7.59
CA PHE A 75 7.94 5.41 6.92
C PHE A 75 8.11 5.16 5.43
N SER A 76 7.07 4.66 4.79
CA SER A 76 7.00 4.44 3.36
C SER A 76 7.15 5.74 2.57
N THR A 77 8.04 5.72 1.57
CA THR A 77 8.38 6.87 0.71
C THR A 77 8.05 6.66 -0.76
N LEU A 78 7.47 5.52 -1.12
CA LEU A 78 6.97 5.25 -2.47
C LEU A 78 5.56 5.80 -2.63
N GLY A 79 5.24 6.30 -3.82
CA GLY A 79 3.90 6.80 -4.15
C GLY A 79 2.84 5.69 -4.23
N LEU A 80 3.25 4.45 -4.52
CA LEU A 80 2.46 3.22 -4.44
C LEU A 80 3.16 2.30 -3.44
N ALA A 81 2.84 2.48 -2.18
CA ALA A 81 3.59 1.88 -1.10
C ALA A 81 3.19 0.43 -0.83
N GLU A 82 1.91 0.12 -0.97
CA GLU A 82 1.38 -1.23 -0.89
C GLU A 82 1.70 -2.00 -2.17
N ASP A 83 2.33 -3.16 -2.02
CA ASP A 83 2.80 -3.96 -3.16
C ASP A 83 1.68 -4.77 -3.79
N THR A 84 0.81 -4.10 -4.53
CA THR A 84 -0.28 -4.72 -5.30
C THR A 84 0.25 -5.69 -6.36
N TRP A 85 1.46 -5.42 -6.88
CA TRP A 85 2.08 -6.29 -7.86
C TRP A 85 2.47 -7.65 -7.27
N ALA A 86 3.09 -7.65 -6.08
CA ALA A 86 3.42 -8.89 -5.39
C ALA A 86 2.19 -9.75 -5.09
N LEU A 87 1.04 -9.12 -4.75
CA LEU A 87 -0.21 -9.83 -4.56
C LEU A 87 -0.75 -10.41 -5.88
N ASN A 88 -0.73 -9.64 -6.96
CA ASN A 88 -1.18 -10.10 -8.28
C ASN A 88 -0.34 -11.28 -8.80
N GLU A 89 0.98 -11.21 -8.64
CA GLU A 89 1.92 -12.26 -9.03
C GLU A 89 1.98 -13.43 -8.04
N ARG A 90 1.15 -13.44 -6.99
CA ARG A 90 1.14 -14.48 -5.96
C ARG A 90 2.48 -14.65 -5.23
N VAL A 91 3.27 -13.60 -5.19
CA VAL A 91 4.49 -13.55 -4.37
C VAL A 91 4.13 -13.42 -2.89
N ILE A 92 3.07 -12.69 -2.58
CA ILE A 92 2.42 -12.62 -1.27
C ILE A 92 0.95 -13.01 -1.40
N ASP A 93 0.36 -13.43 -0.29
CA ASP A 93 -1.07 -13.72 -0.16
C ASP A 93 -1.87 -12.50 0.32
N GLU A 94 -3.19 -12.64 0.34
CA GLU A 94 -4.11 -11.60 0.77
C GLU A 94 -3.85 -11.13 2.23
N PRO A 95 -3.65 -12.01 3.22
CA PRO A 95 -3.27 -11.60 4.58
C PRO A 95 -1.97 -10.79 4.63
N ALA A 96 -0.93 -11.22 3.91
CA ALA A 96 0.34 -10.49 3.87
C ALA A 96 0.20 -9.09 3.27
N PHE A 97 -0.63 -8.94 2.23
CA PHE A 97 -0.93 -7.64 1.65
C PHE A 97 -1.69 -6.74 2.64
N LEU A 98 -2.69 -7.26 3.34
CA LEU A 98 -3.45 -6.49 4.34
C LEU A 98 -2.57 -6.04 5.50
N ASP A 99 -1.70 -6.91 6.02
CA ASP A 99 -0.73 -6.54 7.04
C ASP A 99 0.14 -5.37 6.60
N GLN A 100 0.66 -5.42 5.36
CA GLN A 100 1.44 -4.33 4.78
C GLN A 100 0.64 -3.04 4.67
N ALA A 101 -0.59 -3.12 4.15
CA ALA A 101 -1.48 -1.97 3.96
C ALA A 101 -1.81 -1.28 5.31
N TYR A 102 -2.10 -2.06 6.34
CA TYR A 102 -2.40 -1.52 7.67
C TYR A 102 -1.15 -0.91 8.34
N LEU A 103 0.04 -1.49 8.16
CA LEU A 103 1.29 -0.86 8.63
C LEU A 103 1.49 0.53 8.01
N ILE A 104 1.23 0.66 6.70
CA ILE A 104 1.34 1.94 5.98
C ILE A 104 0.26 2.93 6.44
N MET A 105 -0.97 2.47 6.65
CA MET A 105 -2.04 3.29 7.22
C MET A 105 -1.67 3.85 8.59
N ASP A 106 -1.07 3.05 9.46
CA ASP A 106 -0.62 3.47 10.78
C ASP A 106 0.51 4.50 10.73
N GLU A 107 1.41 4.41 9.76
CA GLU A 107 2.42 5.44 9.50
C GLU A 107 1.75 6.78 9.12
N ARG A 108 0.75 6.77 8.24
CA ARG A 108 -0.02 7.97 7.87
C ARG A 108 -0.81 8.55 9.06
N LYS A 109 -1.41 7.70 9.89
CA LYS A 109 -2.09 8.13 11.13
C LYS A 109 -1.13 8.88 12.06
N LYS A 110 0.07 8.37 12.29
CA LYS A 110 1.08 9.07 13.10
C LYS A 110 1.45 10.43 12.52
N GLN A 111 1.61 10.53 11.20
CA GLN A 111 1.89 11.79 10.51
C GLN A 111 0.72 12.78 10.61
N LEU A 112 -0.52 12.30 10.51
CA LEU A 112 -1.72 13.12 10.71
C LEU A 112 -1.73 13.75 12.10
N TRP A 113 -1.51 12.97 13.15
CA TRP A 113 -1.49 13.50 14.53
C TRP A 113 -0.37 14.49 14.75
N ASP A 114 0.82 14.21 14.24
CA ASP A 114 1.96 15.16 14.36
C ASP A 114 1.66 16.50 13.69
N VAL A 115 1.08 16.51 12.51
CA VAL A 115 0.77 17.76 11.81
C VAL A 115 -0.39 18.51 12.44
N LEU A 116 -1.41 17.83 12.96
CA LEU A 116 -2.53 18.46 13.65
C LEU A 116 -2.09 19.10 14.98
N ASP A 117 -1.19 18.47 15.71
CA ASP A 117 -0.67 19.03 16.98
C ASP A 117 0.16 20.28 16.77
N LYS A 118 0.84 20.41 15.65
CA LYS A 118 1.78 21.49 15.36
C LYS A 118 1.20 22.63 14.53
N THR A 119 0.17 22.37 13.77
CA THR A 119 -0.44 23.39 12.90
C THR A 119 -1.49 24.17 13.67
N LYS A 120 -1.26 25.48 13.86
CA LYS A 120 -2.19 26.38 14.54
C LYS A 120 -3.03 27.21 13.57
N LYS A 121 -2.56 27.43 12.36
CA LYS A 121 -3.25 28.17 11.30
C LYS A 121 -2.75 27.68 9.93
N GLY A 122 -3.62 27.63 8.95
CA GLY A 122 -3.28 27.29 7.58
C GLY A 122 -4.12 26.16 7.03
N PHE A 123 -3.54 25.41 6.13
CA PHE A 123 -4.17 24.30 5.45
C PHE A 123 -3.37 23.01 5.71
N VAL A 124 -4.06 21.98 6.16
CA VAL A 124 -3.50 20.64 6.35
C VAL A 124 -4.24 19.69 5.41
N THR A 125 -3.51 18.89 4.68
CA THR A 125 -4.06 17.79 3.90
C THR A 125 -3.24 16.53 4.16
N VAL A 126 -3.91 15.41 4.37
CA VAL A 126 -3.29 14.10 4.52
C VAL A 126 -4.04 13.12 3.63
N VAL A 127 -3.30 12.35 2.86
CA VAL A 127 -3.86 11.36 1.93
C VAL A 127 -3.68 9.96 2.53
N PHE A 128 -4.75 9.19 2.53
CA PHE A 128 -4.79 7.79 2.94
C PHE A 128 -5.01 6.91 1.72
N ASP A 129 -3.93 6.49 1.08
CA ASP A 129 -3.97 5.65 -0.13
C ASP A 129 -4.48 4.23 0.16
N THR A 130 -4.41 3.78 1.42
CA THR A 130 -4.78 2.42 1.82
C THR A 130 -6.22 2.06 1.46
N THR A 131 -7.16 3.02 1.55
CA THR A 131 -8.56 2.78 1.16
C THR A 131 -8.68 2.46 -0.32
N ASP A 132 -7.92 3.14 -1.16
CA ASP A 132 -7.85 2.89 -2.60
C ASP A 132 -7.18 1.53 -2.89
N ARG A 133 -5.99 1.29 -2.32
CA ARG A 133 -5.20 0.09 -2.59
C ARG A 133 -5.93 -1.20 -2.18
N VAL A 134 -6.49 -1.21 -0.98
CA VAL A 134 -7.26 -2.36 -0.50
C VAL A 134 -8.54 -2.53 -1.31
N SER A 135 -9.24 -1.44 -1.67
CA SER A 135 -10.44 -1.55 -2.50
C SER A 135 -10.12 -2.12 -3.88
N HIS A 136 -9.03 -1.72 -4.54
CA HIS A 136 -8.61 -2.31 -5.81
C HIS A 136 -8.39 -3.82 -5.74
N MET A 137 -7.84 -4.32 -4.64
CA MET A 137 -7.49 -5.73 -4.50
C MET A 137 -8.63 -6.59 -3.95
N PHE A 138 -9.49 -6.01 -3.10
CA PHE A 138 -10.49 -6.76 -2.33
C PHE A 138 -11.95 -6.50 -2.73
N TRP A 139 -12.23 -5.55 -3.62
CA TRP A 139 -13.62 -5.24 -4.00
C TRP A 139 -14.39 -6.45 -4.51
N ARG A 140 -13.74 -7.34 -5.23
CA ARG A 140 -14.30 -8.59 -5.75
C ARG A 140 -14.91 -9.49 -4.66
N TYR A 141 -14.41 -9.43 -3.44
CA TYR A 141 -14.88 -10.27 -2.34
C TYR A 141 -16.22 -9.82 -1.76
N LEU A 142 -16.67 -8.61 -2.07
CA LEU A 142 -18.04 -8.15 -1.79
C LEU A 142 -19.08 -8.87 -2.66
N GLU A 143 -18.67 -9.47 -3.77
CA GLU A 143 -19.55 -10.11 -4.73
C GLU A 143 -19.33 -11.62 -4.74
N LYS A 144 -20.32 -12.37 -4.23
CA LYS A 144 -20.24 -13.83 -4.14
C LYS A 144 -20.00 -14.50 -5.50
N ASP A 145 -20.63 -13.96 -6.56
CA ASP A 145 -20.60 -14.54 -7.90
C ASP A 145 -19.57 -13.87 -8.82
N HIS A 146 -18.57 -13.17 -8.24
CA HIS A 146 -17.52 -12.55 -9.04
C HIS A 146 -16.66 -13.62 -9.74
N PRO A 147 -16.40 -13.52 -11.05
CA PRO A 147 -15.68 -14.55 -11.82
C PRO A 147 -14.30 -14.91 -11.24
N ALA A 148 -13.57 -13.95 -10.68
CA ALA A 148 -12.26 -14.18 -10.08
C ALA A 148 -12.32 -14.97 -8.77
N ASN A 149 -13.51 -15.18 -8.19
CA ASN A 149 -13.73 -15.95 -6.98
C ASN A 149 -14.14 -17.41 -7.26
N GLU A 150 -14.35 -17.77 -8.53
CA GLU A 150 -14.81 -19.10 -8.90
C GLU A 150 -13.88 -20.20 -8.35
N GLY A 151 -14.46 -21.18 -7.67
CA GLY A 151 -13.74 -22.31 -7.07
C GLY A 151 -12.88 -21.99 -5.85
N LYS A 152 -13.01 -20.77 -5.27
CA LYS A 152 -12.26 -20.33 -4.08
C LYS A 152 -13.18 -20.11 -2.90
N ASP A 153 -12.71 -20.45 -1.69
CA ASP A 153 -13.32 -19.97 -0.47
C ASP A 153 -12.81 -18.53 -0.21
N THR A 154 -13.72 -17.59 -0.23
CA THR A 154 -13.42 -16.16 -0.04
C THR A 154 -14.07 -15.60 1.22
N THR A 155 -14.62 -16.45 2.07
CA THR A 155 -15.40 -16.08 3.26
C THR A 155 -14.58 -15.21 4.21
N GLU A 156 -13.28 -15.46 4.29
CA GLU A 156 -12.35 -14.70 5.14
C GLU A 156 -12.22 -13.22 4.75
N PHE A 157 -12.50 -12.87 3.48
CA PHE A 157 -12.22 -11.54 2.96
C PHE A 157 -13.47 -10.67 2.71
N VAL A 158 -14.67 -11.18 3.00
CA VAL A 158 -15.93 -10.46 2.71
C VAL A 158 -16.08 -9.19 3.55
N ASP A 159 -15.52 -9.17 4.75
CA ASP A 159 -15.62 -8.04 5.67
C ASP A 159 -14.44 -7.05 5.58
N VAL A 160 -13.42 -7.34 4.77
CA VAL A 160 -12.22 -6.49 4.67
C VAL A 160 -12.54 -5.04 4.30
N ILE A 161 -13.38 -4.83 3.28
CA ILE A 161 -13.78 -3.48 2.86
C ILE A 161 -14.63 -2.78 3.94
N PRO A 162 -15.71 -3.40 4.47
CA PRO A 162 -16.47 -2.83 5.59
C PRO A 162 -15.61 -2.47 6.80
N GLU A 163 -14.70 -3.35 7.21
CA GLU A 163 -13.79 -3.10 8.33
C GLU A 163 -12.83 -1.94 8.07
N LEU A 164 -12.28 -1.86 6.86
CA LEU A 164 -11.40 -0.76 6.47
C LEU A 164 -12.12 0.59 6.53
N TYR A 165 -13.34 0.67 6.01
CA TYR A 165 -14.16 1.87 6.09
C TYR A 165 -14.54 2.18 7.55
N GLY A 166 -14.80 1.17 8.38
CA GLY A 166 -15.00 1.35 9.80
C GLY A 166 -13.78 1.95 10.52
N LYS A 167 -12.55 1.53 10.13
CA LYS A 167 -11.31 2.11 10.65
C LYS A 167 -11.13 3.57 10.20
N ALA A 168 -11.48 3.89 8.96
CA ALA A 168 -11.43 5.26 8.44
C ALA A 168 -12.47 6.15 9.13
N ASP A 169 -13.69 5.68 9.34
CA ASP A 169 -14.75 6.37 10.06
C ASP A 169 -14.33 6.66 11.52
N ALA A 170 -13.78 5.68 12.22
CA ALA A 170 -13.26 5.86 13.56
C ALA A 170 -12.17 6.93 13.61
N LEU A 171 -11.24 6.94 12.64
CA LEU A 171 -10.21 7.98 12.56
C LEU A 171 -10.81 9.38 12.34
N ILE A 172 -11.84 9.50 11.49
CA ILE A 172 -12.57 10.76 11.30
C ILE A 172 -13.21 11.21 12.62
N GLY A 173 -13.82 10.28 13.35
CA GLY A 173 -14.39 10.54 14.68
C GLY A 173 -13.34 11.09 15.65
N GLU A 174 -12.16 10.47 15.75
CA GLU A 174 -11.04 10.94 16.58
C GLU A 174 -10.58 12.36 16.18
N VAL A 175 -10.54 12.67 14.86
CA VAL A 175 -10.20 14.02 14.39
C VAL A 175 -11.30 15.03 14.77
N MET A 176 -12.56 14.65 14.63
CA MET A 176 -13.69 15.52 15.04
C MET A 176 -13.66 15.83 16.54
N GLU A 177 -13.41 14.83 17.38
CA GLU A 177 -13.23 15.03 18.83
C GLU A 177 -12.06 15.96 19.13
N ARG A 178 -10.96 15.83 18.38
CA ARG A 178 -9.76 16.69 18.55
C ARG A 178 -10.04 18.14 18.17
N LEU A 179 -10.98 18.40 17.26
CA LEU A 179 -11.40 19.73 16.82
C LEU A 179 -12.62 20.26 17.57
N GLU A 180 -13.15 19.54 18.55
CA GLU A 180 -14.30 19.97 19.35
C GLU A 180 -14.03 21.31 20.02
N GLY A 181 -14.94 22.27 19.84
CA GLY A 181 -14.83 23.63 20.37
C GLY A 181 -13.92 24.57 19.55
N ASP A 182 -13.42 24.14 18.41
CA ASP A 182 -12.70 24.99 17.46
C ASP A 182 -13.64 25.40 16.30
N ASP A 183 -14.33 26.52 16.45
CA ASP A 183 -15.28 27.04 15.45
C ASP A 183 -14.59 27.64 14.21
N ASP A 184 -13.27 27.82 14.24
CA ASP A 184 -12.49 28.42 13.15
C ASP A 184 -11.90 27.37 12.19
N THR A 185 -12.01 26.07 12.53
CA THR A 185 -11.47 24.97 11.72
C THR A 185 -12.56 24.25 10.94
N LEU A 186 -12.36 24.08 9.63
CA LEU A 186 -13.19 23.26 8.75
C LEU A 186 -12.51 21.94 8.48
N LEU A 187 -13.17 20.83 8.87
CA LEU A 187 -12.78 19.48 8.45
C LEU A 187 -13.48 19.12 7.13
N MET A 188 -12.72 18.66 6.15
CA MET A 188 -13.22 18.14 4.89
C MET A 188 -12.70 16.72 4.66
N VAL A 189 -13.60 15.79 4.36
CA VAL A 189 -13.26 14.45 3.88
C VAL A 189 -13.58 14.40 2.39
N VAL A 190 -12.57 14.05 1.59
CA VAL A 190 -12.67 14.13 0.12
C VAL A 190 -12.20 12.81 -0.48
N SER A 191 -12.84 12.36 -1.55
CA SER A 191 -12.42 11.24 -2.39
C SER A 191 -12.32 11.71 -3.83
N ASP A 192 -11.33 11.22 -4.57
CA ASP A 192 -11.14 11.47 -5.99
C ASP A 192 -12.09 10.63 -6.85
N HIS A 193 -12.44 9.41 -6.40
CA HIS A 193 -13.41 8.52 -7.02
C HIS A 193 -13.99 7.52 -5.99
N GLY A 194 -15.01 6.81 -6.41
CA GLY A 194 -15.55 5.64 -5.71
C GLY A 194 -15.09 4.34 -6.39
N PHE A 195 -15.72 3.22 -6.01
CA PHE A 195 -15.45 1.91 -6.57
C PHE A 195 -16.71 1.26 -7.12
N CYS A 196 -16.52 0.46 -8.16
CA CYS A 196 -17.53 -0.46 -8.66
C CYS A 196 -16.86 -1.77 -9.07
N SER A 197 -17.68 -2.82 -9.23
CA SER A 197 -17.16 -4.12 -9.63
C SER A 197 -16.57 -4.08 -11.04
N PHE A 198 -15.47 -4.78 -11.19
CA PHE A 198 -14.77 -5.01 -12.46
C PHE A 198 -14.69 -6.52 -12.71
N GLN A 199 -15.50 -7.02 -13.63
CA GLN A 199 -15.64 -8.45 -13.87
C GLN A 199 -14.90 -8.95 -15.10
N ARG A 200 -14.65 -8.09 -16.10
CA ARG A 200 -14.04 -8.47 -17.37
C ARG A 200 -13.17 -7.36 -17.93
N GLY A 201 -12.01 -7.76 -18.45
CA GLY A 201 -11.13 -6.91 -19.26
C GLY A 201 -11.38 -7.15 -20.76
N VAL A 202 -11.19 -6.12 -21.56
CA VAL A 202 -11.18 -6.21 -23.02
C VAL A 202 -9.77 -5.96 -23.50
N ASN A 203 -9.16 -6.97 -24.13
CA ASN A 203 -7.87 -6.80 -24.79
C ASN A 203 -8.09 -6.18 -26.18
N LEU A 204 -7.93 -4.86 -26.27
CA LEU A 204 -8.13 -4.11 -27.51
C LEU A 204 -7.17 -4.56 -28.62
N ASN A 205 -5.95 -4.94 -28.30
CA ASN A 205 -4.99 -5.40 -29.30
C ASN A 205 -5.41 -6.76 -29.89
N ALA A 206 -5.93 -7.67 -29.03
CA ALA A 206 -6.47 -8.93 -29.52
C ALA A 206 -7.69 -8.69 -30.42
N TRP A 207 -8.61 -7.83 -29.99
CA TRP A 207 -9.77 -7.46 -30.81
C TRP A 207 -9.37 -6.83 -32.14
N LEU A 208 -8.45 -5.86 -32.16
CA LEU A 208 -7.96 -5.23 -33.39
C LEU A 208 -7.31 -6.24 -34.34
N ARG A 209 -6.56 -7.21 -33.78
CA ARG A 209 -5.96 -8.30 -34.60
C ARG A 209 -7.04 -9.17 -35.19
N ASP A 210 -8.02 -9.59 -34.43
CA ASP A 210 -9.07 -10.50 -34.85
C ASP A 210 -9.99 -9.85 -35.90
N GLU A 211 -10.18 -8.52 -35.82
CA GLU A 211 -10.90 -7.72 -36.83
C GLU A 211 -10.01 -7.30 -38.05
N GLY A 212 -8.74 -7.68 -38.05
CA GLY A 212 -7.82 -7.40 -39.18
C GLY A 212 -7.24 -5.99 -39.22
N TYR A 213 -7.42 -5.18 -38.19
CA TYR A 213 -6.82 -3.84 -38.08
C TYR A 213 -5.40 -3.84 -37.53
N LEU A 214 -4.97 -4.91 -36.87
CA LEU A 214 -3.63 -5.08 -36.33
C LEU A 214 -2.98 -6.34 -36.97
N VAL A 215 -1.81 -6.15 -37.57
CA VAL A 215 -0.99 -7.23 -38.14
C VAL A 215 0.26 -7.38 -37.27
N LEU A 216 0.50 -8.60 -36.81
CA LEU A 216 1.72 -8.92 -36.05
C LEU A 216 2.88 -9.11 -37.04
N LYS A 217 4.10 -8.73 -36.64
CA LYS A 217 5.31 -9.03 -37.37
C LYS A 217 5.54 -10.57 -37.40
N ASP A 218 6.15 -11.07 -38.47
CA ASP A 218 6.52 -12.47 -38.55
C ASP A 218 7.41 -12.85 -37.34
N GLY A 219 7.05 -13.94 -36.67
CA GLY A 219 7.76 -14.43 -35.48
C GLY A 219 7.44 -13.69 -34.16
N ALA A 220 6.48 -12.76 -34.12
CA ALA A 220 6.01 -12.20 -32.89
C ALA A 220 5.16 -13.23 -32.11
N GLU A 221 5.63 -13.59 -30.92
CA GLU A 221 4.82 -14.38 -29.99
C GLU A 221 3.73 -13.48 -29.36
N THR A 222 2.50 -13.97 -29.36
CA THR A 222 1.44 -13.39 -28.56
C THR A 222 1.64 -13.89 -27.13
N SER A 223 2.29 -13.11 -26.26
CA SER A 223 2.24 -13.41 -24.85
C SER A 223 0.77 -13.31 -24.41
N GLY A 224 0.19 -14.45 -24.02
CA GLY A 224 -1.20 -14.52 -23.54
C GLY A 224 -1.39 -13.88 -22.16
N ASP A 225 -0.34 -13.37 -21.57
CA ASP A 225 -0.30 -12.86 -20.20
C ASP A 225 -0.31 -11.34 -20.21
N TRP A 226 -1.51 -10.79 -20.37
CA TRP A 226 -1.81 -9.42 -19.91
C TRP A 226 -2.89 -9.53 -18.83
N PHE A 227 -2.44 -9.50 -17.57
CA PHE A 227 -3.07 -9.61 -16.25
C PHE A 227 -3.07 -11.00 -15.64
#